data_0b7fc060b50940b89cc2aeae50f14240
#
_entry.id   0b7fc060b50940b89cc2aeae50f14240
#
_cell.length_a   1.000
_cell.length_b   1.000
_cell.length_c   1.000
_cell.angle_alpha   90.00
_cell.angle_beta   90.00
_cell.angle_gamma   90.00
#
_symmetry.space_group_name_H-M   'P 1'
#
loop_
_entity.id
_entity.type
_entity.pdbx_description
1 polymer ?
#
loop_
_entity_poly.entity_id
_entity_poly.type
_entity_poly.pdbx_seq_one_letter_code
_entity_poly.pdbx_strand_id
1 'polypeptide(L)'
;MMENTFDDISWNFSTTNDITISLTYYGQVDKLIHHCDFFSGIKESLKNHITVQFVNDAAPDRGIFEDICKAYKNRFNLKSYTVKQDIGFNNHGCRNLAMLESETHWNWLIDIDVYFKEDLLEAMTNTALENNQFYVFKVRFDHYDNPEDYELFDEKKLLKWVAHPNVWLINKPCFWSTGGYDMEFAGMRHGDKEFFQAIDKKKYEHFLFHPMLEEEYDIHIQMPNRTKSYLNQITEHVGYLQKCVDFVKKRNDNKIRKHKKRLICFDWQRNV
;
A
#
# COMPACT_ATOMS: atom_id res chain seq x y z
N MET A 1 -12.15 -28.13 -5.43
CA MET A 1 -11.49 -26.95 -4.81
C MET A 1 -10.03 -27.33 -4.67
N MET A 2 -9.16 -26.74 -5.51
CA MET A 2 -7.72 -26.97 -5.40
C MET A 2 -7.23 -26.21 -4.18
N GLU A 3 -6.71 -26.91 -3.17
CA GLU A 3 -5.88 -26.33 -2.14
C GLU A 3 -4.53 -26.00 -2.78
N ASN A 4 -4.37 -24.81 -3.30
CA ASN A 4 -3.05 -24.33 -3.66
C ASN A 4 -2.28 -24.06 -2.36
N THR A 5 -1.40 -24.98 -2.02
CA THR A 5 -0.41 -24.74 -0.97
C THR A 5 0.66 -23.84 -1.54
N PHE A 6 0.89 -22.69 -0.93
CA PHE A 6 1.90 -21.70 -1.34
C PHE A 6 3.33 -22.21 -1.31
N ASP A 7 3.56 -23.38 -0.74
CA ASP A 7 4.89 -23.97 -0.56
C ASP A 7 5.51 -24.45 -1.88
N ASP A 8 4.70 -24.58 -2.96
CA ASP A 8 5.15 -25.12 -4.25
C ASP A 8 5.45 -24.04 -5.32
N ILE A 9 5.36 -22.76 -4.98
CA ILE A 9 5.68 -21.69 -5.92
C ILE A 9 7.19 -21.45 -5.93
N SER A 10 7.87 -21.95 -6.95
CA SER A 10 9.28 -21.61 -7.20
C SER A 10 9.36 -20.18 -7.76
N TRP A 11 9.80 -19.24 -6.94
CA TRP A 11 10.01 -17.86 -7.35
C TRP A 11 11.40 -17.71 -7.97
N ASN A 12 11.46 -17.60 -9.31
CA ASN A 12 12.69 -17.21 -10.01
C ASN A 12 12.73 -15.69 -10.12
N PHE A 13 13.46 -15.04 -9.24
CA PHE A 13 13.64 -13.59 -9.26
C PHE A 13 14.96 -13.17 -9.89
N SER A 14 14.94 -12.07 -10.61
CA SER A 14 16.14 -11.38 -11.04
C SER A 14 16.99 -10.97 -9.82
N THR A 15 18.32 -11.00 -9.98
CA THR A 15 19.27 -10.54 -8.95
C THR A 15 19.33 -9.02 -8.83
N THR A 16 18.61 -8.29 -9.67
CA THR A 16 18.50 -6.82 -9.65
C THR A 16 17.41 -6.38 -8.71
N ASN A 17 17.58 -5.22 -8.07
CA ASN A 17 16.59 -4.62 -7.18
C ASN A 17 15.42 -4.00 -7.97
N ASP A 18 14.76 -4.78 -8.80
CA ASP A 18 13.53 -4.35 -9.46
C ASP A 18 12.40 -4.28 -8.44
N ILE A 19 11.71 -3.15 -8.43
CA ILE A 19 10.70 -2.84 -7.42
C ILE A 19 9.37 -2.55 -8.10
N THR A 20 8.31 -3.17 -7.61
CA THR A 20 6.95 -2.75 -7.93
C THR A 20 6.42 -1.80 -6.86
N ILE A 21 5.99 -0.61 -7.27
CA ILE A 21 5.34 0.37 -6.40
C ILE A 21 3.84 0.24 -6.61
N SER A 22 3.12 -0.10 -5.54
CA SER A 22 1.69 -0.41 -5.61
C SER A 22 0.88 0.61 -4.83
N LEU A 23 -0.06 1.26 -5.52
CA LEU A 23 -0.93 2.32 -5.00
C LEU A 23 -2.39 1.93 -5.15
N THR A 24 -3.17 2.07 -4.07
CA THR A 24 -4.62 1.87 -4.12
C THR A 24 -5.31 3.19 -4.43
N TYR A 25 -6.22 3.17 -5.39
CA TYR A 25 -6.99 4.33 -5.84
C TYR A 25 -8.47 4.19 -5.49
N TYR A 26 -9.08 5.30 -5.00
CA TYR A 26 -10.52 5.44 -4.87
C TYR A 26 -10.93 6.92 -4.98
N GLY A 27 -11.18 7.40 -6.20
CA GLY A 27 -11.76 8.73 -6.43
C GLY A 27 -10.80 9.92 -6.23
N GLN A 28 -9.47 9.69 -6.11
CA GLN A 28 -8.48 10.76 -5.95
C GLN A 28 -7.78 11.07 -7.27
N VAL A 29 -8.51 11.62 -8.24
CA VAL A 29 -8.03 11.88 -9.61
C VAL A 29 -6.78 12.75 -9.65
N ASP A 30 -6.75 13.81 -8.87
CA ASP A 30 -5.61 14.73 -8.75
C ASP A 30 -4.34 14.03 -8.26
N LYS A 31 -4.46 13.15 -7.30
CA LYS A 31 -3.33 12.37 -6.78
C LYS A 31 -2.86 11.32 -7.79
N LEU A 32 -3.78 10.67 -8.49
CA LEU A 32 -3.44 9.74 -9.58
C LEU A 32 -2.64 10.45 -10.67
N ILE A 33 -3.09 11.63 -11.13
CA ILE A 33 -2.39 12.44 -12.13
C ILE A 33 -1.02 12.84 -11.62
N HIS A 34 -0.92 13.32 -10.37
CA HIS A 34 0.36 13.69 -9.76
C HIS A 34 1.37 12.52 -9.81
N HIS A 35 0.97 11.32 -9.39
CA HIS A 35 1.86 10.16 -9.45
C HIS A 35 2.23 9.78 -10.90
N CYS A 36 1.27 9.84 -11.82
CA CYS A 36 1.54 9.58 -13.23
C CYS A 36 2.54 10.57 -13.82
N ASP A 37 2.42 11.86 -13.50
CA ASP A 37 3.36 12.90 -13.92
C ASP A 37 4.74 12.69 -13.30
N PHE A 38 4.80 12.43 -11.99
CA PHE A 38 6.02 12.14 -11.29
C PHE A 38 6.79 10.96 -11.93
N PHE A 39 6.16 9.80 -12.09
CA PHE A 39 6.81 8.63 -12.70
C PHE A 39 7.14 8.82 -14.17
N SER A 40 6.42 9.66 -14.89
CA SER A 40 6.78 10.02 -16.26
C SER A 40 8.07 10.84 -16.32
N GLY A 41 8.33 11.64 -15.29
CA GLY A 41 9.45 12.57 -15.20
C GLY A 41 10.73 12.00 -14.59
N ILE A 42 10.72 10.82 -13.95
CA ILE A 42 11.91 10.24 -13.36
C ILE A 42 12.94 9.82 -14.41
N LYS A 43 14.20 9.66 -13.99
CA LYS A 43 15.31 9.25 -14.86
C LYS A 43 15.02 7.91 -15.56
N GLU A 44 15.44 7.81 -16.81
CA GLU A 44 15.23 6.59 -17.61
C GLU A 44 15.89 5.36 -16.99
N SER A 45 17.04 5.54 -16.35
CA SER A 45 17.70 4.45 -15.61
C SER A 45 16.82 3.86 -14.51
N LEU A 46 16.02 4.68 -13.81
CA LEU A 46 15.08 4.21 -12.78
C LEU A 46 13.85 3.56 -13.37
N LYS A 47 13.33 4.05 -14.52
CA LYS A 47 12.17 3.45 -15.18
C LYS A 47 12.38 1.99 -15.54
N ASN A 48 13.62 1.58 -15.81
CA ASN A 48 13.97 0.19 -16.10
C ASN A 48 13.85 -0.74 -14.89
N HIS A 49 13.93 -0.19 -13.68
CA HIS A 49 13.92 -0.94 -12.42
C HIS A 49 12.60 -0.80 -11.64
N ILE A 50 11.71 0.08 -12.09
CA ILE A 50 10.47 0.39 -11.37
C ILE A 50 9.26 0.04 -12.22
N THR A 51 8.39 -0.78 -11.66
CA THR A 51 7.03 -1.00 -12.16
C THR A 51 6.06 -0.29 -11.23
N VAL A 52 5.15 0.49 -11.77
CA VAL A 52 4.09 1.16 -11.01
C VAL A 52 2.77 0.43 -11.22
N GLN A 53 2.09 0.10 -10.14
CA GLN A 53 0.78 -0.54 -10.19
C GLN A 53 -0.27 0.33 -9.51
N PHE A 54 -1.32 0.68 -10.22
CA PHE A 54 -2.51 1.27 -9.62
C PHE A 54 -3.64 0.23 -9.53
N VAL A 55 -4.22 0.09 -8.35
CA VAL A 55 -5.37 -0.77 -8.13
C VAL A 55 -6.57 0.07 -7.74
N ASN A 56 -7.54 0.17 -8.63
CA ASN A 56 -8.80 0.86 -8.40
C ASN A 56 -9.74 -0.01 -7.57
N ASP A 57 -10.08 0.46 -6.38
CA ASP A 57 -11.00 -0.19 -5.44
C ASP A 57 -12.48 0.09 -5.81
N ALA A 58 -12.85 -0.24 -7.05
CA ALA A 58 -14.20 -0.05 -7.59
C ALA A 58 -14.73 1.40 -7.46
N ALA A 59 -13.86 2.40 -7.56
CA ALA A 59 -14.25 3.80 -7.44
C ALA A 59 -15.32 4.19 -8.48
N PRO A 60 -16.25 5.09 -8.12
CA PRO A 60 -17.36 5.48 -8.99
C PRO A 60 -16.90 6.21 -10.26
N ASP A 61 -15.72 6.80 -10.27
CA ASP A 61 -15.06 7.47 -11.39
C ASP A 61 -14.14 6.54 -12.21
N ARG A 62 -14.45 5.25 -12.24
CA ARG A 62 -13.68 4.21 -12.90
C ARG A 62 -13.26 4.56 -14.34
N GLY A 63 -14.15 5.15 -15.13
CA GLY A 63 -13.85 5.54 -16.51
C GLY A 63 -12.72 6.56 -16.58
N ILE A 64 -12.72 7.55 -15.69
CA ILE A 64 -11.65 8.56 -15.60
C ILE A 64 -10.32 7.90 -15.22
N PHE A 65 -10.34 6.99 -14.24
CA PHE A 65 -9.17 6.21 -13.85
C PHE A 65 -8.56 5.44 -15.04
N GLU A 66 -9.40 4.71 -15.78
CA GLU A 66 -8.96 3.91 -16.93
C GLU A 66 -8.37 4.79 -18.04
N ASP A 67 -9.00 5.93 -18.33
CA ASP A 67 -8.53 6.87 -19.36
C ASP A 67 -7.18 7.50 -19.00
N ILE A 68 -6.99 7.88 -17.73
CA ILE A 68 -5.69 8.39 -17.25
C ILE A 68 -4.63 7.30 -17.40
N CYS A 69 -4.86 6.08 -16.91
CA CYS A 69 -3.90 5.00 -17.03
C CYS A 69 -3.54 4.70 -18.51
N LYS A 70 -4.51 4.73 -19.41
CA LYS A 70 -4.26 4.58 -20.87
C LYS A 70 -3.40 5.71 -21.44
N ALA A 71 -3.60 6.95 -20.99
CA ALA A 71 -2.82 8.10 -21.45
C ALA A 71 -1.35 8.01 -21.04
N TYR A 72 -1.05 7.36 -19.91
CA TYR A 72 0.31 7.26 -19.36
C TYR A 72 1.02 5.93 -19.61
N LYS A 73 0.35 4.89 -20.14
CA LYS A 73 0.86 3.51 -20.24
C LYS A 73 2.21 3.34 -20.96
N ASN A 74 2.58 4.30 -21.83
CA ASN A 74 3.82 4.24 -22.59
C ASN A 74 4.91 5.20 -22.05
N ARG A 75 4.67 5.88 -20.93
CA ARG A 75 5.62 6.86 -20.38
C ARG A 75 6.54 6.26 -19.32
N PHE A 76 6.09 5.20 -18.69
CA PHE A 76 6.84 4.40 -17.70
C PHE A 76 6.21 3.00 -17.64
N ASN A 77 6.83 2.07 -16.92
CA ASN A 77 6.28 0.71 -16.78
C ASN A 77 5.06 0.74 -15.86
N LEU A 78 3.89 0.91 -16.45
CA LEU A 78 2.61 1.06 -15.75
C LEU A 78 1.75 -0.18 -15.93
N LYS A 79 1.19 -0.66 -14.82
CA LYS A 79 0.10 -1.65 -14.77
C LYS A 79 -1.07 -1.07 -14.00
N SER A 80 -2.29 -1.36 -14.43
CA SER A 80 -3.48 -0.94 -13.68
C SER A 80 -4.55 -2.02 -13.66
N TYR A 81 -5.23 -2.10 -12.53
CA TYR A 81 -6.27 -3.10 -12.26
C TYR A 81 -7.50 -2.42 -11.67
N THR A 82 -8.66 -3.01 -11.90
CA THR A 82 -9.92 -2.54 -11.32
C THR A 82 -10.65 -3.68 -10.65
N VAL A 83 -10.99 -3.52 -9.38
CA VAL A 83 -11.92 -4.37 -8.65
C VAL A 83 -13.33 -4.12 -9.20
N LYS A 84 -14.08 -5.21 -9.47
CA LYS A 84 -15.41 -5.10 -10.12
C LYS A 84 -16.55 -4.79 -9.14
N GLN A 85 -16.36 -5.12 -7.88
CA GLN A 85 -17.38 -4.96 -6.83
C GLN A 85 -16.92 -3.90 -5.83
N ASP A 86 -17.75 -2.90 -5.62
CA ASP A 86 -17.56 -1.95 -4.51
C ASP A 86 -18.00 -2.63 -3.20
N ILE A 87 -17.02 -3.02 -2.40
CA ILE A 87 -17.23 -3.63 -1.07
C ILE A 87 -16.89 -2.65 0.06
N GLY A 88 -16.89 -1.37 -0.26
CA GLY A 88 -16.47 -0.30 0.63
C GLY A 88 -14.94 -0.22 0.74
N PHE A 89 -14.41 0.12 1.90
CA PHE A 89 -12.96 0.24 2.11
C PHE A 89 -12.27 -1.12 1.96
N ASN A 90 -11.69 -1.40 0.78
CA ASN A 90 -11.05 -2.67 0.45
C ASN A 90 -9.55 -2.51 0.14
N ASN A 91 -8.88 -1.56 0.76
CA ASN A 91 -7.45 -1.33 0.56
C ASN A 91 -6.62 -2.61 0.76
N HIS A 92 -6.99 -3.44 1.73
CA HIS A 92 -6.32 -4.71 2.01
C HIS A 92 -6.42 -5.70 0.85
N GLY A 93 -7.60 -5.81 0.24
CA GLY A 93 -7.81 -6.64 -0.94
C GLY A 93 -7.06 -6.13 -2.16
N CYS A 94 -7.03 -4.82 -2.36
CA CYS A 94 -6.26 -4.19 -3.42
C CYS A 94 -4.76 -4.45 -3.28
N ARG A 95 -4.22 -4.43 -2.06
CA ARG A 95 -2.82 -4.78 -1.79
C ARG A 95 -2.54 -6.25 -2.03
N ASN A 96 -3.45 -7.16 -1.68
CA ASN A 96 -3.33 -8.57 -2.02
C ASN A 96 -3.30 -8.76 -3.54
N LEU A 97 -4.17 -8.08 -4.28
CA LEU A 97 -4.21 -8.12 -5.75
C LEU A 97 -2.90 -7.57 -6.34
N ALA A 98 -2.43 -6.43 -5.85
CA ALA A 98 -1.17 -5.84 -6.29
C ALA A 98 0.01 -6.81 -6.10
N MET A 99 0.09 -7.45 -4.94
CA MET A 99 1.13 -8.45 -4.65
C MET A 99 1.00 -9.71 -5.50
N LEU A 100 -0.21 -10.15 -5.80
CA LEU A 100 -0.44 -11.29 -6.69
C LEU A 100 0.07 -11.00 -8.09
N GLU A 101 -0.30 -9.85 -8.64
CA GLU A 101 0.00 -9.43 -10.01
C GLU A 101 1.40 -8.84 -10.21
N SER A 102 2.10 -8.51 -9.13
CA SER A 102 3.48 -8.01 -9.22
C SER A 102 4.39 -9.08 -9.84
N GLU A 103 5.29 -8.67 -10.73
CA GLU A 103 6.30 -9.53 -11.36
C GLU A 103 7.68 -9.39 -10.69
N THR A 104 7.86 -8.43 -9.78
CA THR A 104 9.12 -8.20 -9.09
C THR A 104 9.17 -8.93 -7.75
N HIS A 105 10.38 -9.14 -7.25
CA HIS A 105 10.61 -9.73 -5.92
C HIS A 105 10.22 -8.75 -4.81
N TRP A 106 10.62 -7.48 -4.97
CA TRP A 106 10.37 -6.41 -4.02
C TRP A 106 9.15 -5.59 -4.41
N ASN A 107 8.33 -5.27 -3.41
CA ASN A 107 7.11 -4.50 -3.60
C ASN A 107 7.04 -3.40 -2.55
N TRP A 108 6.88 -2.17 -2.99
CA TRP A 108 6.63 -1.04 -2.12
C TRP A 108 5.14 -0.75 -2.11
N LEU A 109 4.49 -1.10 -1.00
CA LEU A 109 3.07 -0.88 -0.79
C LEU A 109 2.86 0.47 -0.14
N ILE A 110 2.16 1.37 -0.81
CA ILE A 110 1.88 2.73 -0.34
C ILE A 110 0.44 3.12 -0.62
N ASP A 111 -0.08 4.09 0.12
CA ASP A 111 -1.36 4.71 -0.17
C ASP A 111 -1.16 5.83 -1.21
N ILE A 112 -2.23 6.19 -1.96
CA ILE A 112 -2.12 7.17 -3.06
C ILE A 112 -1.85 8.60 -2.58
N ASP A 113 -1.96 8.86 -1.28
CA ASP A 113 -1.64 10.13 -0.64
C ASP A 113 -0.20 10.21 -0.10
N VAL A 114 0.63 9.22 -0.39
CA VAL A 114 2.05 9.19 -0.03
C VAL A 114 2.88 9.81 -1.15
N TYR A 115 3.64 10.85 -0.82
CA TYR A 115 4.52 11.56 -1.73
C TYR A 115 5.98 11.39 -1.31
N PHE A 116 6.87 11.38 -2.29
CA PHE A 116 8.30 11.16 -2.10
C PHE A 116 9.09 11.74 -3.29
N LYS A 117 10.41 11.79 -3.14
CA LYS A 117 11.31 12.28 -4.18
C LYS A 117 12.00 11.13 -4.91
N GLU A 118 12.59 11.45 -6.04
CA GLU A 118 13.31 10.50 -6.90
C GLU A 118 14.53 9.88 -6.21
N ASP A 119 15.21 10.60 -5.33
CA ASP A 119 16.35 10.13 -4.56
C ASP A 119 16.04 8.90 -3.70
N LEU A 120 14.81 8.80 -3.17
CA LEU A 120 14.35 7.60 -2.48
C LEU A 120 14.27 6.40 -3.42
N LEU A 121 13.80 6.58 -4.64
CA LEU A 121 13.75 5.52 -5.65
C LEU A 121 15.16 5.04 -6.01
N GLU A 122 16.09 5.97 -6.20
CA GLU A 122 17.51 5.66 -6.42
C GLU A 122 18.08 4.86 -5.26
N ALA A 123 17.79 5.27 -4.03
CA ALA A 123 18.26 4.56 -2.84
C ALA A 123 17.71 3.14 -2.76
N MET A 124 16.41 2.95 -2.97
CA MET A 124 15.78 1.62 -2.92
C MET A 124 16.33 0.66 -4.00
N THR A 125 16.56 1.17 -5.21
CA THR A 125 17.08 0.34 -6.31
C THR A 125 18.56 0.00 -6.15
N ASN A 126 19.35 0.86 -5.50
CA ASN A 126 20.80 0.70 -5.31
C ASN A 126 21.21 0.06 -3.98
N THR A 127 20.29 -0.07 -3.02
CA THR A 127 20.58 -0.68 -1.72
C THR A 127 20.52 -2.20 -1.82
N ALA A 128 21.47 -2.91 -1.21
CA ALA A 128 21.37 -4.35 -1.04
C ALA A 128 20.23 -4.69 -0.08
N LEU A 129 19.14 -5.24 -0.61
CA LEU A 129 17.96 -5.63 0.16
C LEU A 129 18.07 -7.11 0.57
N GLU A 130 17.90 -7.38 1.85
CA GLU A 130 18.05 -8.72 2.43
C GLU A 130 16.72 -9.48 2.43
N ASN A 131 16.70 -10.70 1.91
CA ASN A 131 15.48 -11.50 1.74
C ASN A 131 14.77 -11.88 3.06
N ASN A 132 15.48 -11.88 4.17
CA ASN A 132 14.92 -12.11 5.50
C ASN A 132 14.45 -10.82 6.20
N GLN A 133 14.43 -9.70 5.48
CA GLN A 133 14.03 -8.41 5.99
C GLN A 133 12.82 -7.87 5.24
N PHE A 134 12.08 -7.00 5.90
CA PHE A 134 11.16 -6.07 5.25
C PHE A 134 11.37 -4.69 5.87
N TYR A 135 11.10 -3.66 5.08
CA TYR A 135 11.50 -2.31 5.43
C TYR A 135 10.28 -1.44 5.69
N VAL A 136 10.34 -0.68 6.77
CA VAL A 136 9.38 0.34 7.12
C VAL A 136 10.00 1.71 6.93
N PHE A 137 9.20 2.70 6.61
CA PHE A 137 9.66 4.05 6.34
C PHE A 137 9.17 4.98 7.42
N LYS A 138 10.00 5.94 7.81
CA LYS A 138 9.53 7.11 8.53
C LYS A 138 8.79 8.01 7.55
N VAL A 139 7.65 8.49 7.96
CA VAL A 139 6.86 9.43 7.17
C VAL A 139 6.54 10.66 8.01
N ARG A 140 6.44 11.78 7.34
CA ARG A 140 5.91 13.03 7.89
C ARG A 140 4.48 13.21 7.41
N PHE A 141 3.62 13.74 8.24
CA PHE A 141 2.28 14.16 7.83
C PHE A 141 2.34 15.64 7.47
N ASP A 142 1.94 15.97 6.24
CA ASP A 142 1.74 17.36 5.87
C ASP A 142 0.51 17.90 6.58
N HIS A 143 0.68 19.08 7.15
CA HIS A 143 -0.40 19.74 7.84
C HIS A 143 -1.46 20.26 6.87
N TYR A 144 -2.69 20.30 7.35
CA TYR A 144 -3.78 20.97 6.66
C TYR A 144 -3.45 22.45 6.44
N ASP A 145 -3.96 23.01 5.35
CA ASP A 145 -3.84 24.44 5.04
C ASP A 145 -4.51 25.34 6.08
N ASN A 146 -5.18 24.79 7.09
CA ASN A 146 -5.95 25.51 8.07
C ASN A 146 -5.33 25.39 9.48
N PRO A 147 -4.77 26.49 10.03
CA PRO A 147 -4.14 26.46 11.36
C PRO A 147 -5.07 26.00 12.49
N GLU A 148 -6.39 26.16 12.34
CA GLU A 148 -7.39 25.76 13.35
C GLU A 148 -7.49 24.24 13.51
N ASP A 149 -7.05 23.46 12.51
CA ASP A 149 -7.00 22.01 12.60
C ASP A 149 -5.82 21.50 13.45
N TYR A 150 -4.87 22.38 13.79
CA TYR A 150 -3.69 22.05 14.61
C TYR A 150 -4.00 21.80 16.09
N GLU A 151 -5.03 22.43 16.62
CA GLU A 151 -5.38 22.30 18.05
C GLU A 151 -5.83 20.88 18.44
N LEU A 152 -6.24 20.06 17.46
CA LEU A 152 -6.69 18.68 17.69
C LEU A 152 -5.56 17.65 17.69
N PHE A 153 -4.37 18.00 17.27
CA PHE A 153 -3.21 17.13 17.22
C PHE A 153 -2.09 17.69 18.08
N ASP A 154 -1.64 16.90 19.04
CA ASP A 154 -0.46 17.19 19.85
C ASP A 154 0.73 17.47 18.91
N GLU A 155 1.20 18.73 18.84
CA GLU A 155 2.37 19.15 18.02
C GLU A 155 3.57 18.24 18.21
N LYS A 156 3.75 17.65 19.39
CA LYS A 156 4.82 16.68 19.67
C LYS A 156 4.67 15.36 18.93
N LYS A 157 3.46 15.02 18.47
CA LYS A 157 3.22 13.82 17.64
C LYS A 157 3.41 14.08 16.16
N LEU A 158 3.18 15.30 15.70
CA LEU A 158 3.25 15.68 14.29
C LEU A 158 4.70 15.83 13.80
N LEU A 159 5.61 16.23 14.68
CA LEU A 159 7.03 16.33 14.38
C LEU A 159 7.81 15.01 14.57
N LYS A 160 7.16 13.95 15.03
CA LYS A 160 7.80 12.65 15.15
C LYS A 160 7.65 11.89 13.85
N TRP A 161 8.76 11.67 13.19
CA TRP A 161 8.91 10.67 12.17
C TRP A 161 8.47 9.30 12.71
N VAL A 162 7.34 8.80 12.26
CA VAL A 162 6.77 7.55 12.75
C VAL A 162 6.77 6.55 11.60
N ALA A 163 7.21 5.33 11.89
CA ALA A 163 7.02 4.23 10.95
C ALA A 163 5.52 4.07 10.65
N HIS A 164 5.14 4.29 9.38
CA HIS A 164 3.74 4.25 9.00
C HIS A 164 3.33 2.83 8.66
N PRO A 165 2.20 2.32 9.19
CA PRO A 165 1.77 0.94 8.99
C PRO A 165 1.32 0.63 7.55
N ASN A 166 1.29 1.61 6.66
CA ASN A 166 0.85 1.48 5.27
C ASN A 166 1.95 1.82 4.25
N VAL A 167 3.21 1.94 4.70
CA VAL A 167 4.34 2.24 3.83
C VAL A 167 5.42 1.18 4.06
N TRP A 168 5.42 0.16 3.20
CA TRP A 168 6.25 -1.03 3.36
C TRP A 168 6.98 -1.40 2.08
N LEU A 169 8.28 -1.62 2.15
CA LEU A 169 9.02 -2.33 1.13
C LEU A 169 9.21 -3.78 1.62
N ILE A 170 8.52 -4.71 0.98
CA ILE A 170 8.42 -6.11 1.40
C ILE A 170 8.64 -7.05 0.22
N ASN A 171 9.34 -8.15 0.43
CA ASN A 171 9.44 -9.17 -0.60
C ASN A 171 8.24 -10.11 -0.62
N LYS A 172 7.98 -10.71 -1.77
CA LYS A 172 6.83 -11.62 -1.95
C LYS A 172 6.80 -12.80 -0.98
N PRO A 173 7.91 -13.52 -0.74
CA PRO A 173 7.92 -14.60 0.24
C PRO A 173 7.55 -14.16 1.65
N CYS A 174 8.04 -13.00 2.10
CA CYS A 174 7.66 -12.44 3.40
C CYS A 174 6.17 -12.11 3.44
N PHE A 175 5.66 -11.42 2.43
CA PHE A 175 4.24 -11.05 2.33
C PHE A 175 3.34 -12.30 2.39
N TRP A 176 3.60 -13.29 1.54
CA TRP A 176 2.76 -14.48 1.45
C TRP A 176 2.96 -15.47 2.60
N SER A 177 4.03 -15.34 3.38
CA SER A 177 4.19 -16.13 4.61
C SER A 177 3.10 -15.87 5.64
N THR A 178 2.46 -14.69 5.57
CA THR A 178 1.29 -14.33 6.39
C THR A 178 -0.02 -14.85 5.79
N GLY A 179 -0.04 -15.23 4.51
CA GLY A 179 -1.25 -15.47 3.72
C GLY A 179 -1.82 -14.19 3.10
N GLY A 180 -1.06 -13.07 3.11
CA GLY A 180 -1.50 -11.75 2.69
C GLY A 180 -2.35 -11.04 3.75
N TYR A 181 -2.99 -9.93 3.37
CA TYR A 181 -3.96 -9.26 4.23
C TYR A 181 -5.22 -10.11 4.38
N ASP A 182 -5.75 -10.16 5.60
CA ASP A 182 -6.95 -10.93 5.90
C ASP A 182 -8.20 -10.26 5.29
N MET A 183 -8.82 -10.95 4.34
CA MET A 183 -9.99 -10.46 3.63
C MET A 183 -11.27 -10.33 4.48
N GLU A 184 -11.27 -10.84 5.71
CA GLU A 184 -12.35 -10.53 6.64
C GLU A 184 -12.38 -9.06 7.05
N PHE A 185 -11.28 -8.32 6.82
CA PHE A 185 -11.22 -6.86 6.99
C PHE A 185 -11.67 -6.07 5.75
N ALA A 186 -12.13 -6.71 4.69
CA ALA A 186 -12.75 -6.01 3.57
C ALA A 186 -13.92 -5.14 4.07
N GLY A 187 -13.91 -3.86 3.71
CA GLY A 187 -14.86 -2.88 4.25
C GLY A 187 -14.57 -2.39 5.68
N MET A 188 -13.40 -2.72 6.25
CA MET A 188 -13.03 -2.33 7.61
C MET A 188 -11.58 -1.85 7.70
N ARG A 189 -11.28 -1.03 8.71
CA ARG A 189 -9.93 -0.62 9.11
C ARG A 189 -9.26 -1.69 9.99
N HIS A 190 -8.00 -1.46 10.34
CA HIS A 190 -7.16 -2.24 11.27
C HIS A 190 -6.54 -3.53 10.71
N GLY A 191 -6.76 -3.89 9.45
CA GLY A 191 -6.13 -5.04 8.83
C GLY A 191 -4.60 -4.93 8.75
N ASP A 192 -4.05 -3.72 8.68
CA ASP A 192 -2.59 -3.48 8.67
C ASP A 192 -1.91 -3.96 9.95
N LYS A 193 -2.53 -3.71 11.09
CA LYS A 193 -2.02 -4.19 12.37
C LYS A 193 -2.01 -5.72 12.45
N GLU A 194 -3.09 -6.34 12.00
CA GLU A 194 -3.20 -7.81 11.96
C GLU A 194 -2.17 -8.41 11.00
N PHE A 195 -1.99 -7.81 9.81
CA PHE A 195 -0.96 -8.23 8.86
C PHE A 195 0.43 -8.17 9.49
N PHE A 196 0.79 -7.03 10.13
CA PHE A 196 2.08 -6.86 10.79
C PHE A 196 2.31 -7.89 11.90
N GLN A 197 1.27 -8.22 12.66
CA GLN A 197 1.36 -9.22 13.72
C GLN A 197 1.47 -10.66 13.19
N ALA A 198 1.02 -10.89 11.95
CA ALA A 198 1.09 -12.18 11.31
C ALA A 198 2.47 -12.51 10.72
N ILE A 199 3.32 -11.50 10.49
CA ILE A 199 4.68 -11.73 9.99
C ILE A 199 5.47 -12.56 11.01
N ASP A 200 6.06 -13.65 10.55
CA ASP A 200 6.90 -14.50 11.39
C ASP A 200 8.22 -13.80 11.74
N LYS A 201 8.26 -13.23 12.93
CA LYS A 201 9.42 -12.50 13.45
C LYS A 201 10.65 -13.36 13.72
N LYS A 202 10.55 -14.68 13.65
CA LYS A 202 11.70 -15.59 13.73
C LYS A 202 12.38 -15.74 12.38
N LYS A 203 11.62 -15.55 11.31
CA LYS A 203 12.09 -15.68 9.92
C LYS A 203 12.37 -14.33 9.26
N TYR A 204 11.59 -13.31 9.61
CA TYR A 204 11.68 -11.99 9.00
C TYR A 204 11.82 -10.90 10.06
N GLU A 205 12.83 -10.06 9.88
CA GLU A 205 13.09 -8.92 10.73
C GLU A 205 12.61 -7.63 10.04
N HIS A 206 12.07 -6.70 10.79
CA HIS A 206 11.73 -5.39 10.25
C HIS A 206 12.89 -4.41 10.48
N PHE A 207 13.19 -3.67 9.45
CA PHE A 207 14.20 -2.63 9.48
C PHE A 207 13.61 -1.30 9.07
N LEU A 208 14.03 -0.25 9.72
CA LEU A 208 13.81 1.07 9.22
C LEU A 208 14.68 1.25 7.96
N PHE A 209 14.06 1.69 6.85
CA PHE A 209 14.82 1.95 5.64
C PHE A 209 15.67 3.20 5.83
N HIS A 210 16.96 2.99 5.99
CA HIS A 210 17.99 4.01 6.12
C HIS A 210 19.20 3.57 5.27
N PRO A 211 19.23 3.85 3.99
CA PRO A 211 20.37 3.47 3.15
C PRO A 211 21.63 4.29 3.44
N MET A 212 21.51 5.47 4.04
CA MET A 212 22.63 6.27 4.54
C MET A 212 22.28 6.80 5.93
N LEU A 213 23.20 6.64 6.88
CA LEU A 213 22.98 6.84 8.32
C LEU A 213 22.57 8.26 8.75
N GLU A 214 22.55 9.25 7.85
CA GLU A 214 22.35 10.65 8.19
C GLU A 214 21.29 11.40 7.35
N GLU A 215 20.76 10.84 6.26
CA GLU A 215 19.76 11.52 5.43
C GLU A 215 18.37 10.93 5.62
N GLU A 216 17.46 11.75 6.11
CA GLU A 216 16.04 11.42 6.19
C GLU A 216 15.41 11.66 4.82
N TYR A 217 14.91 10.60 4.17
CA TYR A 217 14.12 10.75 2.95
C TYR A 217 12.81 11.46 3.27
N ASP A 218 12.52 12.49 2.50
CA ASP A 218 11.30 13.28 2.65
C ASP A 218 10.10 12.50 2.08
N ILE A 219 9.59 11.58 2.87
CA ILE A 219 8.34 10.87 2.58
C ILE A 219 7.25 11.56 3.39
N HIS A 220 6.25 12.07 2.71
CA HIS A 220 5.14 12.73 3.40
C HIS A 220 3.79 12.21 2.94
N ILE A 221 2.84 12.23 3.84
CA ILE A 221 1.45 11.91 3.57
C ILE A 221 0.67 13.21 3.51
N GLN A 222 0.11 13.48 2.35
CA GLN A 222 -0.79 14.60 2.19
C GLN A 222 -2.12 14.25 2.86
N MET A 223 -2.34 14.82 4.05
CA MET A 223 -3.62 14.65 4.72
C MET A 223 -4.73 15.26 3.87
N PRO A 224 -5.77 14.49 3.53
CA PRO A 224 -6.87 15.01 2.74
C PRO A 224 -7.60 16.09 3.54
N ASN A 225 -8.04 17.14 2.86
CA ASN A 225 -8.99 18.06 3.43
C ASN A 225 -10.18 17.25 3.98
N ARG A 226 -10.52 17.39 5.27
CA ARG A 226 -11.54 16.59 5.98
C ARG A 226 -12.87 16.46 5.24
N THR A 227 -13.21 17.45 4.41
CA THR A 227 -14.45 17.50 3.65
C THR A 227 -14.46 16.60 2.39
N LYS A 228 -13.32 16.05 1.96
CA LYS A 228 -13.22 15.33 0.70
C LYS A 228 -12.57 13.95 0.78
N SER A 229 -12.17 13.46 1.97
CA SER A 229 -11.53 12.14 2.02
C SER A 229 -12.56 11.02 1.89
N TYR A 230 -12.22 10.03 1.08
CA TYR A 230 -12.94 8.75 0.99
C TYR A 230 -13.22 8.13 2.37
N LEU A 231 -12.27 8.21 3.28
CA LEU A 231 -12.43 7.77 4.66
C LEU A 231 -13.52 8.52 5.40
N ASN A 232 -13.69 9.81 5.13
CA ASN A 232 -14.77 10.59 5.74
C ASN A 232 -16.12 10.16 5.20
N GLN A 233 -16.25 9.85 3.91
CA GLN A 233 -17.50 9.35 3.33
C GLN A 233 -17.94 8.01 3.94
N ILE A 234 -16.99 7.11 4.21
CA ILE A 234 -17.28 5.81 4.83
C ILE A 234 -17.41 5.94 6.35
N THR A 235 -16.61 6.78 7.00
CA THR A 235 -16.60 6.93 8.46
C THR A 235 -17.68 7.84 8.99
N GLU A 236 -18.33 8.64 8.14
CA GLU A 236 -19.51 9.42 8.47
C GLU A 236 -20.74 8.56 8.77
N HIS A 237 -20.74 7.28 8.39
CA HIS A 237 -21.75 6.36 8.88
C HIS A 237 -21.59 6.18 10.40
N VAL A 238 -22.51 6.75 11.14
CA VAL A 238 -22.63 6.59 12.59
C VAL A 238 -22.51 5.09 12.93
N GLY A 239 -21.48 4.74 13.70
CA GLY A 239 -21.22 3.35 14.09
C GLY A 239 -20.19 2.58 13.26
N TYR A 240 -19.63 3.12 12.15
CA TYR A 240 -18.60 2.42 11.38
C TYR A 240 -17.35 2.10 12.23
N LEU A 241 -16.82 3.09 12.94
CA LEU A 241 -15.67 2.90 13.81
C LEU A 241 -15.98 1.90 14.94
N GLN A 242 -17.20 1.98 15.51
CA GLN A 242 -17.63 1.03 16.54
C GLN A 242 -17.72 -0.38 15.96
N LYS A 243 -18.26 -0.55 14.75
CA LYS A 243 -18.28 -1.86 14.06
C LYS A 243 -16.87 -2.44 13.87
N CYS A 244 -15.89 -1.63 13.49
CA CYS A 244 -14.51 -2.07 13.36
C CYS A 244 -13.93 -2.50 14.72
N VAL A 245 -14.15 -1.72 15.77
CA VAL A 245 -13.71 -2.04 17.13
C VAL A 245 -14.35 -3.34 17.64
N ASP A 246 -15.64 -3.48 17.46
CA ASP A 246 -16.40 -4.67 17.89
C ASP A 246 -15.93 -5.92 17.13
N PHE A 247 -15.62 -5.80 15.83
CA PHE A 247 -15.08 -6.88 15.03
C PHE A 247 -13.71 -7.35 15.57
N VAL A 248 -12.79 -6.42 15.80
CA VAL A 248 -11.46 -6.72 16.35
C VAL A 248 -11.58 -7.34 17.73
N LYS A 249 -12.45 -6.80 18.60
CA LYS A 249 -12.71 -7.32 19.93
C LYS A 249 -13.25 -8.75 19.85
N LYS A 250 -14.26 -9.02 19.02
CA LYS A 250 -14.83 -10.35 18.82
C LYS A 250 -13.77 -11.37 18.36
N ARG A 251 -12.87 -10.97 17.46
CA ARG A 251 -11.76 -11.83 17.03
C ARG A 251 -10.81 -12.15 18.18
N ASN A 252 -10.45 -11.16 18.98
CA ASN A 252 -9.56 -11.34 20.14
C ASN A 252 -10.19 -12.23 21.20
N ASP A 253 -11.46 -12.02 21.54
CA ASP A 253 -12.20 -12.79 22.54
C ASP A 253 -12.35 -14.27 22.12
N ASN A 254 -12.59 -14.53 20.85
CA ASN A 254 -12.72 -15.86 20.29
C ASN A 254 -11.38 -16.54 19.96
N LYS A 255 -10.25 -15.89 20.23
CA LYS A 255 -8.91 -16.37 19.87
C LYS A 255 -8.78 -16.75 18.38
N ILE A 256 -9.61 -16.16 17.52
CA ILE A 256 -9.61 -16.38 16.08
C ILE A 256 -8.45 -15.58 15.47
N ARG A 257 -7.23 -16.03 15.71
CA ARG A 257 -6.02 -15.49 15.05
C ARG A 257 -5.64 -16.28 13.80
N LYS A 258 -6.49 -17.18 13.34
CA LYS A 258 -6.20 -17.94 12.12
C LYS A 258 -6.63 -17.11 10.93
N HIS A 259 -5.64 -16.61 10.19
CA HIS A 259 -5.85 -16.11 8.84
C HIS A 259 -6.62 -17.20 8.07
N LYS A 260 -7.84 -16.89 7.66
CA LYS A 260 -8.48 -17.68 6.62
C LYS A 260 -7.76 -17.33 5.33
N LYS A 261 -6.99 -18.26 4.77
CA LYS A 261 -6.27 -18.17 3.52
C LYS A 261 -7.25 -17.95 2.34
N ARG A 262 -7.86 -16.78 2.26
CA ARG A 262 -8.61 -16.33 1.09
C ARG A 262 -7.88 -15.14 0.51
N LEU A 263 -7.02 -15.42 -0.45
CA LEU A 263 -6.16 -14.42 -1.10
C LEU A 263 -6.93 -13.27 -1.72
N ILE A 264 -7.98 -13.56 -2.43
CA ILE A 264 -8.84 -12.59 -3.11
C ILE A 264 -10.25 -13.18 -3.14
N CYS A 265 -11.23 -12.40 -2.70
CA CYS A 265 -12.63 -12.81 -2.63
C CYS A 265 -13.54 -11.97 -3.53
N PHE A 266 -12.98 -11.28 -4.52
CA PHE A 266 -13.69 -10.41 -5.45
C PHE A 266 -13.18 -10.59 -6.88
N ASP A 267 -14.00 -10.22 -7.86
CA ASP A 267 -13.62 -10.18 -9.26
C ASP A 267 -12.85 -8.90 -9.59
N TRP A 268 -11.90 -9.01 -10.49
CA TRP A 268 -11.08 -7.90 -10.95
C TRP A 268 -10.75 -8.03 -12.43
N GLN A 269 -10.21 -6.96 -13.02
CA GLN A 269 -9.70 -6.93 -14.38
C GLN A 269 -8.41 -6.14 -14.47
N ARG A 270 -7.54 -6.51 -15.39
CA ARG A 270 -6.39 -5.71 -15.81
C ARG A 270 -6.84 -4.71 -16.87
N ASN A 271 -6.40 -3.45 -16.77
CA ASN A 271 -6.75 -2.39 -17.72
C ASN A 271 -5.58 -2.10 -18.68
N VAL A 272 -4.33 -2.05 -18.18
CA VAL A 272 -3.09 -1.88 -18.94
C VAL A 272 -1.97 -2.72 -18.36
#